data_bc10b003899fe2ea9fec853516812ff8
#
_entry.id   bc10b003899fe2ea9fec853516812ff8
#
_cell.length_a   1.000
_cell.length_b   1.000
_cell.length_c   1.000
_cell.angle_alpha   90.00
_cell.angle_beta   90.00
_cell.angle_gamma   90.00
#
_symmetry.space_group_name_H-M   'P 1'
#
loop_
_entity.id
_entity.type
_entity.pdbx_description
1 polymer ?
#
loop_
_entity_poly.entity_id
_entity_poly.type
_entity_poly.pdbx_seq_one_letter_code
_entity_poly.pdbx_strand_id
1 'polypeptide(L)'
;RFGLGISTPIVILLAIASRTILSLINPELSIGSLALTILCLSIVPSITVSTAITKLNSEKNLKMLIVVGLFRLITLFILMFLLSAIWGISGAAIAYLIANLIALFPALRSLNEDVTKLFAKIYIVHITLILPSTILSVQGLIPGALASIISTSVIILLKILTKEDMEFIIKSLVSTILRREASSH
;
A
#
# COMPACT_ATOMS: atom_id res chain seq x y z
N ARG A 1 -5.72 -6.51 -9.30
CA ARG A 1 -5.76 -7.57 -8.29
C ARG A 1 -4.36 -7.97 -7.82
N PHE A 2 -3.45 -8.34 -8.74
CA PHE A 2 -2.08 -8.78 -8.41
C PHE A 2 -1.29 -7.80 -7.57
N GLY A 3 -1.25 -6.52 -7.97
CA GLY A 3 -0.50 -5.50 -7.26
C GLY A 3 -0.93 -5.38 -5.79
N LEU A 4 -2.24 -5.39 -5.53
CA LEU A 4 -2.77 -5.33 -4.16
C LEU A 4 -2.53 -6.62 -3.37
N GLY A 5 -2.70 -7.79 -4.01
CA GLY A 5 -2.53 -9.09 -3.35
C GLY A 5 -1.10 -9.34 -2.87
N ILE A 6 -0.09 -8.97 -3.68
CA ILE A 6 1.32 -9.18 -3.35
C ILE A 6 1.85 -8.06 -2.44
N SER A 7 1.45 -6.80 -2.69
CA SER A 7 1.95 -5.67 -1.89
C SER A 7 1.47 -5.70 -0.45
N THR A 8 0.24 -6.17 -0.20
CA THR A 8 -0.36 -6.12 1.14
C THR A 8 0.46 -6.86 2.21
N PRO A 9 0.88 -8.13 2.06
CA PRO A 9 1.68 -8.82 3.07
C PRO A 9 3.05 -8.17 3.27
N ILE A 10 3.70 -7.71 2.20
CA ILE A 10 5.00 -7.03 2.27
C ILE A 10 4.87 -5.73 3.07
N VAL A 11 3.82 -4.97 2.81
CA VAL A 11 3.56 -3.69 3.46
C VAL A 11 3.24 -3.87 4.94
N ILE A 12 2.47 -4.89 5.30
CA ILE A 12 2.17 -5.21 6.70
C ILE A 12 3.48 -5.58 7.43
N LEU A 13 4.32 -6.40 6.82
CA LEU A 13 5.62 -6.77 7.37
C LEU A 13 6.53 -5.55 7.54
N LEU A 14 6.58 -4.65 6.57
CA LEU A 14 7.32 -3.38 6.65
C LEU A 14 6.78 -2.47 7.75
N ALA A 15 5.46 -2.37 7.90
CA ALA A 15 4.84 -1.56 8.95
C ALA A 15 5.20 -2.08 10.34
N ILE A 16 5.15 -3.40 10.54
CA ILE A 16 5.48 -4.07 11.80
C ILE A 16 6.96 -3.92 12.13
N ALA A 17 7.83 -4.18 11.13
CA ALA A 17 9.27 -4.12 11.28
C ALA A 17 9.84 -2.69 11.15
N SER A 18 9.00 -1.67 10.97
CA SER A 18 9.43 -0.29 10.67
C SER A 18 10.47 0.25 11.66
N ARG A 19 10.24 0.09 12.96
CA ARG A 19 11.16 0.54 14.00
C ARG A 19 12.48 -0.21 13.96
N THR A 20 12.43 -1.53 13.81
CA THR A 20 13.61 -2.40 13.78
C THR A 20 14.45 -2.13 12.53
N ILE A 21 13.80 -2.02 11.37
CA ILE A 21 14.51 -1.73 10.11
C ILE A 21 15.20 -0.38 10.18
N LEU A 22 14.51 0.65 10.65
CA LEU A 22 15.09 2.00 10.77
C LEU A 22 16.22 2.04 11.80
N SER A 23 16.08 1.35 12.94
CA SER A 23 17.13 1.30 13.96
C SER A 23 18.39 0.51 13.53
N LEU A 24 18.22 -0.47 12.63
CA LEU A 24 19.37 -1.20 12.03
C LEU A 24 20.16 -0.33 11.06
N ILE A 25 19.51 0.61 10.38
CA ILE A 25 20.18 1.54 9.48
C ILE A 25 20.86 2.64 10.29
N ASN A 26 20.12 3.29 11.15
CA ASN A 26 20.63 4.28 12.11
C ASN A 26 19.62 4.41 13.28
N PRO A 27 20.06 4.30 14.55
CA PRO A 27 19.21 4.45 15.72
C PRO A 27 18.39 5.75 15.74
N GLU A 28 18.93 6.84 15.22
CA GLU A 28 18.24 8.14 15.13
C GLU A 28 17.03 8.10 14.19
N LEU A 29 17.05 7.25 13.16
CA LEU A 29 15.93 7.11 12.22
C LEU A 29 14.72 6.40 12.83
N SER A 30 14.87 5.79 14.00
CA SER A 30 13.77 5.11 14.71
C SER A 30 12.59 6.06 15.00
N ILE A 31 12.84 7.36 15.09
CA ILE A 31 11.82 8.43 15.22
C ILE A 31 10.87 8.45 14.00
N GLY A 32 11.38 8.06 12.82
CA GLY A 32 10.59 7.98 11.59
C GLY A 32 9.69 6.74 11.48
N SER A 33 9.70 5.84 12.46
CA SER A 33 8.91 4.59 12.40
C SER A 33 7.41 4.83 12.27
N LEU A 34 6.88 5.84 12.96
CA LEU A 34 5.48 6.25 12.85
C LEU A 34 5.15 6.72 11.41
N ALA A 35 6.02 7.54 10.83
CA ALA A 35 5.85 8.02 9.46
C ALA A 35 5.86 6.86 8.46
N LEU A 36 6.78 5.90 8.61
CA LEU A 36 6.83 4.71 7.76
C LEU A 36 5.56 3.86 7.88
N THR A 37 5.04 3.67 9.07
CA THR A 37 3.77 2.98 9.31
C THR A 37 2.60 3.67 8.61
N ILE A 38 2.50 5.00 8.71
CA ILE A 38 1.45 5.80 8.04
C ILE A 38 1.60 5.69 6.50
N LEU A 39 2.82 5.71 5.99
CA LEU A 39 3.09 5.48 4.57
C LEU A 39 2.65 4.08 4.13
N CYS A 40 2.89 3.07 4.94
CA CYS A 40 2.38 1.72 4.69
C CYS A 40 0.86 1.68 4.61
N LEU A 41 0.14 2.39 5.49
CA LEU A 41 -1.33 2.53 5.41
C LEU A 41 -1.79 3.21 4.12
N SER A 42 -0.98 4.12 3.56
CA SER A 42 -1.32 4.86 2.34
C SER A 42 -1.14 4.06 1.04
N ILE A 43 -0.45 2.91 1.09
CA ILE A 43 -0.11 2.14 -0.13
C ILE A 43 -1.37 1.64 -0.84
N VAL A 44 -2.35 1.09 -0.13
CA VAL A 44 -3.58 0.55 -0.73
C VAL A 44 -4.39 1.65 -1.44
N PRO A 45 -4.71 2.80 -0.79
CA PRO A 45 -5.33 3.94 -1.49
C PRO A 45 -4.50 4.42 -2.68
N SER A 46 -3.18 4.53 -2.53
CA SER A 46 -2.28 4.99 -3.60
C SER A 46 -2.29 4.08 -4.83
N ILE A 47 -2.23 2.75 -4.64
CA ILE A 47 -2.32 1.77 -5.74
C ILE A 47 -3.68 1.88 -6.42
N THR A 48 -4.77 2.05 -5.67
CA THR A 48 -6.11 2.18 -6.24
C THR A 48 -6.26 3.44 -7.08
N VAL A 49 -5.77 4.57 -6.59
CA VAL A 49 -5.74 5.84 -7.35
C VAL A 49 -4.88 5.68 -8.61
N SER A 50 -3.72 5.06 -8.52
CA SER A 50 -2.84 4.81 -9.67
C SER A 50 -3.50 3.89 -10.70
N THR A 51 -4.24 2.87 -10.27
CA THR A 51 -5.01 1.98 -11.16
C THR A 51 -6.11 2.76 -11.88
N ALA A 52 -6.82 3.64 -11.18
CA ALA A 52 -7.83 4.51 -11.79
C ALA A 52 -7.21 5.47 -12.83
N ILE A 53 -6.07 6.07 -12.51
CA ILE A 53 -5.34 6.96 -13.43
C ILE A 53 -4.93 6.19 -14.70
N THR A 54 -4.39 4.96 -14.55
CA THR A 54 -3.98 4.12 -15.70
C THR A 54 -5.20 3.77 -16.57
N LYS A 55 -6.33 3.41 -15.96
CA LYS A 55 -7.57 3.13 -16.69
C LYS A 55 -8.08 4.37 -17.44
N LEU A 56 -8.18 5.51 -16.76
CA LEU A 56 -8.64 6.78 -17.35
C LEU A 56 -7.75 7.22 -18.52
N ASN A 57 -6.45 6.97 -18.42
CA ASN A 57 -5.50 7.26 -19.49
C ASN A 57 -5.73 6.34 -20.69
N SER A 58 -5.96 5.04 -20.47
CA SER A 58 -6.26 4.07 -21.55
C SER A 58 -7.59 4.39 -22.25
N GLU A 59 -8.59 4.87 -21.53
CA GLU A 59 -9.89 5.31 -22.04
C GLU A 59 -9.87 6.73 -22.65
N LYS A 60 -8.69 7.40 -22.64
CA LYS A 60 -8.54 8.81 -23.08
C LYS A 60 -9.50 9.78 -22.38
N ASN A 61 -9.95 9.47 -21.17
CA ASN A 61 -10.83 10.32 -20.39
C ASN A 61 -10.01 11.38 -19.62
N LEU A 62 -9.49 12.36 -20.38
CA LEU A 62 -8.61 13.41 -19.86
C LEU A 62 -9.28 14.28 -18.78
N LYS A 63 -10.59 14.55 -18.89
CA LYS A 63 -11.31 15.35 -17.89
C LYS A 63 -11.25 14.72 -16.50
N MET A 64 -11.60 13.43 -16.41
CA MET A 64 -11.62 12.73 -15.13
C MET A 64 -10.20 12.48 -14.61
N LEU A 65 -9.23 12.22 -15.50
CA LEU A 65 -7.81 12.08 -15.18
C LEU A 65 -7.28 13.36 -14.52
N ILE A 66 -7.57 14.54 -15.09
CA ILE A 66 -7.19 15.82 -14.52
C ILE A 66 -7.85 16.03 -13.16
N VAL A 67 -9.13 15.72 -13.00
CA VAL A 67 -9.83 15.85 -11.71
C VAL A 67 -9.15 15.00 -10.64
N VAL A 68 -8.91 13.70 -10.88
CA VAL A 68 -8.25 12.81 -9.91
C VAL A 68 -6.83 13.32 -9.57
N GLY A 69 -6.06 13.72 -10.59
CA GLY A 69 -4.70 14.24 -10.42
C GLY A 69 -4.66 15.54 -9.62
N LEU A 70 -5.52 16.51 -9.95
CA LEU A 70 -5.59 17.80 -9.27
C LEU A 70 -6.04 17.64 -7.81
N PHE A 71 -7.08 16.83 -7.54
CA PHE A 71 -7.51 16.60 -6.15
C PHE A 71 -6.36 16.03 -5.30
N ARG A 72 -5.61 15.06 -5.84
CA ARG A 72 -4.45 14.50 -5.16
C ARG A 72 -3.36 15.54 -4.93
N LEU A 73 -2.98 16.28 -5.98
CA LEU A 73 -1.85 17.21 -5.96
C LEU A 73 -2.12 18.41 -5.07
N ILE A 74 -3.28 19.07 -5.22
CA ILE A 74 -3.66 20.23 -4.42
C ILE A 74 -3.76 19.86 -2.94
N THR A 75 -4.44 18.75 -2.64
CA THR A 75 -4.58 18.28 -1.25
C THR A 75 -3.21 17.95 -0.64
N LEU A 76 -2.36 17.24 -1.40
CA LEU A 76 -1.02 16.90 -0.94
C LEU A 76 -0.20 18.16 -0.66
N PHE A 77 -0.21 19.13 -1.58
CA PHE A 77 0.57 20.36 -1.44
C PHE A 77 0.16 21.16 -0.21
N ILE A 78 -1.14 21.39 -0.04
CA ILE A 78 -1.66 22.17 1.10
C ILE A 78 -1.38 21.45 2.42
N LEU A 79 -1.74 20.16 2.52
CA LEU A 79 -1.59 19.42 3.77
C LEU A 79 -0.13 19.14 4.10
N MET A 80 0.72 18.91 3.09
CA MET A 80 2.14 18.69 3.33
C MET A 80 2.78 19.94 3.95
N PHE A 81 2.45 21.12 3.44
CA PHE A 81 2.94 22.38 4.01
C PHE A 81 2.45 22.61 5.45
N LEU A 82 1.16 22.39 5.71
CA LEU A 82 0.57 22.61 7.03
C LEU A 82 1.02 21.56 8.06
N LEU A 83 0.90 20.28 7.72
CA LEU A 83 1.12 19.19 8.68
C LEU A 83 2.61 18.92 8.92
N SER A 84 3.48 19.13 7.92
CA SER A 84 4.92 18.98 8.12
C SER A 84 5.50 20.09 9.01
N ALA A 85 4.91 21.29 9.00
CA ALA A 85 5.30 22.37 9.90
C ALA A 85 5.00 22.04 11.38
N ILE A 86 3.92 21.27 11.65
CA ILE A 86 3.48 20.94 13.01
C ILE A 86 4.12 19.63 13.51
N TRP A 87 4.13 18.59 12.67
CA TRP A 87 4.51 17.22 13.05
C TRP A 87 5.72 16.68 12.28
N GLY A 88 6.45 17.52 11.56
CA GLY A 88 7.65 17.12 10.82
C GLY A 88 7.38 15.99 9.81
N ILE A 89 8.24 14.97 9.82
CA ILE A 89 8.17 13.82 8.90
C ILE A 89 6.84 13.05 9.03
N SER A 90 6.32 12.89 10.24
CA SER A 90 5.03 12.23 10.45
C SER A 90 3.87 13.02 9.86
N GLY A 91 3.94 14.36 9.94
CA GLY A 91 2.96 15.24 9.30
C GLY A 91 2.95 15.11 7.78
N ALA A 92 4.11 15.00 7.15
CA ALA A 92 4.23 14.74 5.72
C ALA A 92 3.60 13.39 5.32
N ALA A 93 3.82 12.35 6.12
CA ALA A 93 3.25 11.03 5.90
C ALA A 93 1.71 11.04 6.03
N ILE A 94 1.16 11.76 7.02
CA ILE A 94 -0.28 11.96 7.18
C ILE A 94 -0.86 12.74 5.99
N ALA A 95 -0.18 13.80 5.55
CA ALA A 95 -0.60 14.57 4.37
C ALA A 95 -0.71 13.68 3.13
N TYR A 96 0.26 12.81 2.92
CA TYR A 96 0.26 11.86 1.81
C TYR A 96 -0.90 10.84 1.90
N LEU A 97 -1.17 10.31 3.08
CA LEU A 97 -2.30 9.40 3.32
C LEU A 97 -3.63 10.10 3.00
N ILE A 98 -3.86 11.29 3.56
CA ILE A 98 -5.10 12.05 3.37
C ILE A 98 -5.28 12.43 1.89
N ALA A 99 -4.21 12.87 1.22
CA ALA A 99 -4.27 13.21 -0.21
C ALA A 99 -4.70 12.02 -1.08
N ASN A 100 -4.19 10.81 -0.78
CA ASN A 100 -4.61 9.61 -1.48
C ASN A 100 -6.06 9.21 -1.15
N LEU A 101 -6.51 9.37 0.10
CA LEU A 101 -7.89 9.10 0.50
C LEU A 101 -8.88 10.06 -0.18
N ILE A 102 -8.54 11.35 -0.28
CA ILE A 102 -9.38 12.33 -0.96
C ILE A 102 -9.44 12.07 -2.47
N ALA A 103 -8.29 11.77 -3.09
CA ALA A 103 -8.23 11.42 -4.50
C ALA A 103 -8.94 10.09 -4.82
N LEU A 104 -9.08 9.22 -3.84
CA LEU A 104 -9.80 7.95 -3.99
C LEU A 104 -11.27 8.18 -4.34
N PHE A 105 -11.91 9.23 -3.81
CA PHE A 105 -13.32 9.51 -4.03
C PHE A 105 -13.68 9.68 -5.53
N PRO A 106 -13.03 10.58 -6.29
CA PRO A 106 -13.24 10.64 -7.72
C PRO A 106 -12.67 9.41 -8.47
N ALA A 107 -11.60 8.78 -7.98
CA ALA A 107 -11.01 7.61 -8.60
C ALA A 107 -11.96 6.40 -8.59
N LEU A 108 -12.65 6.13 -7.48
CA LEU A 108 -13.60 5.02 -7.38
C LEU A 108 -14.77 5.14 -8.35
N ARG A 109 -15.20 6.37 -8.68
CA ARG A 109 -16.24 6.60 -9.68
C ARG A 109 -15.84 6.15 -11.10
N SER A 110 -14.56 6.09 -11.38
CA SER A 110 -14.03 5.64 -12.67
C SER A 110 -13.77 4.13 -12.72
N LEU A 111 -13.75 3.46 -11.57
CA LEU A 111 -13.52 2.02 -11.46
C LEU A 111 -14.84 1.24 -11.51
N ASN A 112 -14.74 -0.03 -11.89
CA ASN A 112 -15.88 -0.94 -11.87
C ASN A 112 -16.25 -1.29 -10.43
N GLU A 113 -17.52 -1.63 -10.21
CA GLU A 113 -18.08 -1.97 -8.90
C GLU A 113 -17.32 -3.12 -8.22
N ASP A 114 -16.91 -4.14 -8.98
CA ASP A 114 -16.14 -5.28 -8.46
C ASP A 114 -14.76 -4.86 -7.93
N VAL A 115 -14.08 -3.92 -8.63
CA VAL A 115 -12.79 -3.38 -8.20
C VAL A 115 -12.96 -2.56 -6.94
N THR A 116 -14.04 -1.79 -6.85
CA THR A 116 -14.37 -0.98 -5.67
C THR A 116 -14.65 -1.85 -4.45
N LYS A 117 -15.43 -2.94 -4.62
CA LYS A 117 -15.69 -3.92 -3.54
C LYS A 117 -14.42 -4.62 -3.09
N LEU A 118 -13.56 -5.02 -4.04
CA LEU A 118 -12.27 -5.64 -3.74
C LEU A 118 -11.37 -4.69 -2.95
N PHE A 119 -11.27 -3.42 -3.39
CA PHE A 119 -10.52 -2.39 -2.68
C PHE A 119 -11.01 -2.24 -1.24
N ALA A 120 -12.33 -2.10 -1.02
CA ALA A 120 -12.90 -1.93 0.31
C ALA A 120 -12.55 -3.11 1.23
N LYS A 121 -12.66 -4.35 0.74
CA LYS A 121 -12.28 -5.55 1.49
C LYS A 121 -10.79 -5.53 1.89
N ILE A 122 -9.91 -5.27 0.93
CA ILE A 122 -8.46 -5.25 1.17
C ILE A 122 -8.11 -4.12 2.14
N TYR A 123 -8.71 -2.95 2.00
CA TYR A 123 -8.41 -1.80 2.84
C TYR A 123 -8.88 -2.00 4.30
N ILE A 124 -10.06 -2.60 4.50
CA ILE A 124 -10.53 -2.96 5.85
C ILE A 124 -9.56 -3.95 6.50
N VAL A 125 -9.17 -5.02 5.78
CA VAL A 125 -8.18 -5.99 6.28
C VAL A 125 -6.85 -5.31 6.59
N HIS A 126 -6.40 -4.41 5.73
CA HIS A 126 -5.15 -3.70 5.89
C HIS A 126 -5.15 -2.82 7.16
N ILE A 127 -6.23 -2.06 7.40
CA ILE A 127 -6.37 -1.25 8.62
C ILE A 127 -6.46 -2.12 9.85
N THR A 128 -7.30 -3.15 9.84
CA THR A 128 -7.50 -4.04 11.00
C THR A 128 -6.25 -4.81 11.39
N LEU A 129 -5.32 -5.02 10.48
CA LEU A 129 -4.08 -5.75 10.75
C LEU A 129 -2.91 -4.82 11.07
N ILE A 130 -2.79 -3.68 10.41
CA ILE A 130 -1.69 -2.74 10.69
C ILE A 130 -1.87 -2.06 12.06
N LEU A 131 -3.07 -1.61 12.42
CA LEU A 131 -3.27 -0.90 13.68
C LEU A 131 -2.91 -1.74 14.92
N PRO A 132 -3.41 -2.98 15.10
CA PRO A 132 -2.99 -3.80 16.25
C PRO A 132 -1.53 -4.24 16.16
N SER A 133 -1.03 -4.54 14.96
CA SER A 133 0.34 -5.03 14.80
C SER A 133 1.38 -3.97 15.10
N THR A 134 1.10 -2.70 14.84
CA THR A 134 1.99 -1.60 15.22
C THR A 134 2.03 -1.38 16.72
N ILE A 135 0.91 -1.58 17.42
CA ILE A 135 0.87 -1.55 18.90
C ILE A 135 1.67 -2.73 19.48
N LEU A 136 1.53 -3.92 18.91
CA LEU A 136 2.25 -5.12 19.33
C LEU A 136 3.74 -5.10 18.97
N SER A 137 4.13 -4.44 17.88
CA SER A 137 5.55 -4.32 17.46
C SER A 137 6.39 -3.49 18.43
N VAL A 138 5.76 -2.65 19.24
CA VAL A 138 6.42 -1.96 20.36
C VAL A 138 6.92 -2.97 21.41
N GLN A 139 6.31 -4.15 21.49
CA GLN A 139 6.64 -5.22 22.43
C GLN A 139 7.71 -6.21 21.94
N GLY A 140 8.13 -6.17 20.67
CA GLY A 140 9.20 -6.99 20.11
C GLY A 140 8.95 -7.55 18.71
N LEU A 141 10.00 -8.15 18.13
CA LEU A 141 10.03 -8.64 16.75
C LEU A 141 9.18 -9.91 16.55
N ILE A 142 9.07 -10.75 17.56
CA ILE A 142 8.35 -12.04 17.51
C ILE A 142 6.84 -11.86 17.34
N PRO A 143 6.17 -10.99 18.13
CA PRO A 143 4.74 -10.70 17.92
C PRO A 143 4.47 -10.12 16.53
N GLY A 144 5.38 -9.30 15.99
CA GLY A 144 5.27 -8.74 14.65
C GLY A 144 5.30 -9.80 13.54
N ALA A 145 6.23 -10.76 13.61
CA ALA A 145 6.32 -11.85 12.65
C ALA A 145 5.07 -12.74 12.68
N LEU A 146 4.56 -13.08 13.86
CA LEU A 146 3.31 -13.82 14.01
C LEU A 146 2.11 -13.07 13.43
N ALA A 147 2.01 -11.76 13.68
CA ALA A 147 0.95 -10.93 13.10
C ALA A 147 1.02 -10.89 11.57
N SER A 148 2.21 -10.88 10.96
CA SER A 148 2.36 -10.91 9.50
C SER A 148 1.94 -12.26 8.90
N ILE A 149 2.24 -13.37 9.56
CA ILE A 149 1.81 -14.72 9.14
C ILE A 149 0.29 -14.83 9.22
N ILE A 150 -0.31 -14.39 10.32
CA ILE A 150 -1.77 -14.38 10.49
C ILE A 150 -2.43 -13.52 9.42
N SER A 151 -1.89 -12.33 9.12
CA SER A 151 -2.44 -11.45 8.11
C SER A 151 -2.38 -12.05 6.70
N THR A 152 -1.26 -12.70 6.36
CA THR A 152 -1.11 -13.39 5.07
C THR A 152 -2.11 -14.54 4.95
N SER A 153 -2.30 -15.30 6.03
CA SER A 153 -3.29 -16.38 6.09
C SER A 153 -4.72 -15.86 5.93
N VAL A 154 -5.06 -14.73 6.54
CA VAL A 154 -6.38 -14.08 6.40
C VAL A 154 -6.62 -13.60 4.97
N ILE A 155 -5.61 -13.04 4.30
CA ILE A 155 -5.71 -12.61 2.89
C ILE A 155 -5.99 -13.79 1.96
N ILE A 156 -5.32 -14.93 2.20
CA ILE A 156 -5.54 -16.16 1.44
C ILE A 156 -6.94 -16.72 1.72
N LEU A 157 -7.35 -16.77 2.99
CA LEU A 157 -8.65 -17.28 3.43
C LEU A 157 -9.83 -16.45 2.86
N LEU A 158 -9.67 -15.14 2.72
CA LEU A 158 -10.67 -14.24 2.12
C LEU A 158 -10.77 -14.39 0.58
N LYS A 159 -10.03 -15.35 -0.03
CA LYS A 159 -9.99 -15.57 -1.48
C LYS A 159 -9.70 -14.30 -2.29
N ILE A 160 -8.91 -13.39 -1.71
CA ILE A 160 -8.46 -12.18 -2.42
C ILE A 160 -7.51 -12.58 -3.55
N LEU A 161 -6.66 -13.60 -3.30
CA LEU A 161 -5.88 -14.30 -4.32
C LEU A 161 -6.64 -15.57 -4.71
N THR A 162 -7.06 -15.65 -5.97
CA THR A 162 -7.65 -16.88 -6.53
C THR A 162 -6.56 -17.88 -6.89
N LYS A 163 -6.93 -19.17 -7.05
CA LYS A 163 -5.96 -20.20 -7.52
C LYS A 163 -5.33 -19.81 -8.86
N GLU A 164 -6.11 -19.19 -9.75
CA GLU A 164 -5.65 -18.71 -11.05
C GLU A 164 -4.60 -17.60 -10.91
N ASP A 165 -4.77 -16.70 -9.92
CA ASP A 165 -3.81 -15.66 -9.62
C ASP A 165 -2.48 -16.25 -9.14
N MET A 166 -2.51 -17.27 -8.29
CA MET A 166 -1.32 -17.98 -7.81
C MET A 166 -0.58 -18.71 -8.94
N GLU A 167 -1.30 -19.41 -9.81
CA GLU A 167 -0.70 -20.09 -10.96
C GLU A 167 -0.04 -19.10 -11.92
N PHE A 168 -0.65 -17.96 -12.16
CA PHE A 168 -0.07 -16.92 -13.01
C PHE A 168 1.23 -16.36 -12.42
N ILE A 169 1.25 -16.08 -11.10
CA ILE A 169 2.46 -15.61 -10.41
C ILE A 169 3.58 -16.63 -10.53
N ILE A 170 3.31 -17.90 -10.27
CA ILE A 170 4.30 -18.96 -10.36
C ILE A 170 4.83 -19.08 -11.79
N LYS A 171 3.96 -19.11 -12.79
CA LYS A 171 4.37 -19.18 -14.21
C LYS A 171 5.20 -17.96 -14.61
N SER A 172 4.82 -16.75 -14.17
CA SER A 172 5.56 -15.52 -14.46
C SER A 172 6.94 -15.51 -13.82
N LEU A 173 7.06 -15.94 -12.56
CA LEU A 173 8.35 -16.07 -11.86
C LEU A 173 9.26 -17.10 -12.55
N VAL A 174 8.73 -18.28 -12.83
CA VAL A 174 9.48 -19.35 -13.52
C VAL A 174 9.96 -18.89 -14.89
N SER A 175 9.11 -18.24 -15.69
CA SER A 175 9.50 -17.71 -17.01
C SER A 175 10.58 -16.63 -16.92
N THR A 176 10.57 -15.82 -15.86
CA THR A 176 11.57 -14.76 -15.64
C THR A 176 12.92 -15.35 -15.23
N ILE A 177 12.90 -16.39 -14.39
CA ILE A 177 14.12 -17.10 -13.97
C ILE A 177 14.74 -17.80 -15.18
N LEU A 178 13.95 -18.55 -15.96
CA LEU A 178 14.43 -19.26 -17.16
C LEU A 178 14.99 -18.30 -18.22
N ARG A 179 14.40 -17.11 -18.39
CA ARG A 179 14.95 -16.08 -19.29
C ARG A 179 16.29 -15.54 -18.81
N ARG A 180 16.50 -15.40 -17.50
CA ARG A 180 17.78 -14.95 -16.95
C ARG A 180 18.88 -15.99 -17.18
N GLU A 181 18.60 -17.26 -16.99
CA GLU A 181 19.56 -18.33 -17.24
C GLU A 181 19.94 -18.43 -18.73
N ALA A 182 18.96 -18.26 -19.64
CA ALA A 182 19.20 -18.26 -21.09
C ALA A 182 19.98 -17.03 -21.60
N SER A 183 20.04 -15.94 -20.84
CA SER A 183 20.79 -14.73 -21.21
C SER A 183 22.21 -14.68 -20.60
N SER A 184 22.56 -15.65 -19.75
CA SER A 184 23.88 -15.77 -19.10
C SER A 184 24.84 -16.74 -19.78
N HIS A 185 24.40 -17.38 -20.86
CA HIS A 185 25.17 -18.20 -21.80
C HIS A 185 25.28 -17.48 -23.17
#